data_a053d1763749b345db94d82aaeca5d61
#
_entry.id   a053d1763749b345db94d82aaeca5d61
#
_cell.length_a   1.000
_cell.length_b   1.000
_cell.length_c   1.000
_cell.angle_alpha   90.00
_cell.angle_beta   90.00
_cell.angle_gamma   90.00
#
_symmetry.space_group_name_H-M   'P 1'
#
loop_
_entity.id
_entity.type
_entity.pdbx_description
1 polymer ?
#
loop_
_entity_poly.entity_id
_entity_poly.type
_entity_poly.pdbx_seq_one_letter_code
_entity_poly.pdbx_strand_id
1 'polypeptide(L)'
;MSVDQKMDSSRRNLLLATSAVGGAAAVATAVPFVASLTPSERAKAAGAPVEADISKLAPGEMMTVEWRGKPVWILRRTPEMLASLDKTDDKVTDPASEEPQQPAYATNKHRSINPEYLVTVGICTHLGCSPSEKFKVGAEGGMTADWPGGFLCPCHGSLFDLAGRVYKSMPAPTNLEIPPHHYLADTTILVGEDGKA
;
A
#
# COMPACT_ATOMS: atom_id res chain seq x y z
N MET A 1 38.56 59.78 22.95
CA MET A 1 39.27 59.58 21.69
C MET A 1 38.51 58.51 20.90
N SER A 2 37.61 58.98 20.00
CA SER A 2 36.94 58.08 19.05
C SER A 2 37.86 57.81 17.89
N VAL A 3 38.32 56.57 17.75
CA VAL A 3 39.06 56.14 16.57
C VAL A 3 38.05 55.97 15.46
N ASP A 4 37.95 56.97 14.61
CA ASP A 4 37.15 56.94 13.38
C ASP A 4 37.88 55.97 12.41
N GLN A 5 37.55 54.69 12.49
CA GLN A 5 38.07 53.67 11.60
C GLN A 5 37.40 53.87 10.23
N LYS A 6 38.06 54.66 9.36
CA LYS A 6 37.70 54.77 7.95
C LYS A 6 37.57 53.33 7.38
N MET A 7 36.39 52.89 7.13
CA MET A 7 36.16 51.56 6.54
C MET A 7 36.85 51.46 5.20
N ASP A 8 37.82 50.58 5.11
CA ASP A 8 38.54 50.27 3.84
C ASP A 8 37.54 49.69 2.83
N SER A 9 37.13 50.51 1.87
CA SER A 9 36.18 50.19 0.83
C SER A 9 36.68 49.02 -0.04
N SER A 10 37.98 48.87 -0.20
CA SER A 10 38.61 47.80 -0.96
C SER A 10 38.39 46.43 -0.25
N ARG A 11 38.63 46.40 1.05
CA ARG A 11 38.43 45.19 1.87
C ARG A 11 36.96 44.78 1.90
N ARG A 12 36.05 45.72 2.02
CA ARG A 12 34.59 45.45 1.99
C ARG A 12 34.16 44.87 0.64
N ASN A 13 34.61 45.44 -0.46
CA ASN A 13 34.30 44.97 -1.80
C ASN A 13 34.87 43.55 -2.07
N LEU A 14 36.03 43.24 -1.57
CA LEU A 14 36.61 41.88 -1.66
C LEU A 14 35.76 40.89 -0.82
N LEU A 15 35.34 41.24 0.37
CA LEU A 15 34.48 40.40 1.20
C LEU A 15 33.11 40.16 0.52
N LEU A 16 32.52 41.19 -0.06
CA LEU A 16 31.28 41.06 -0.82
C LEU A 16 31.44 40.17 -2.04
N ALA A 17 32.51 40.36 -2.82
CA ALA A 17 32.82 39.55 -4.00
C ALA A 17 33.04 38.08 -3.64
N THR A 18 33.87 37.81 -2.62
CA THR A 18 34.13 36.43 -2.16
C THR A 18 32.88 35.75 -1.60
N SER A 19 32.01 36.50 -0.87
CA SER A 19 30.74 35.97 -0.38
C SER A 19 29.80 35.65 -1.52
N ALA A 20 29.72 36.52 -2.53
CA ALA A 20 28.87 36.28 -3.71
C ALA A 20 29.33 35.05 -4.51
N VAL A 21 30.66 34.95 -4.78
CA VAL A 21 31.22 33.77 -5.49
C VAL A 21 31.10 32.52 -4.65
N GLY A 22 31.38 32.57 -3.36
CA GLY A 22 31.22 31.46 -2.43
C GLY A 22 29.77 30.98 -2.34
N GLY A 23 28.81 31.93 -2.27
CA GLY A 23 27.40 31.63 -2.28
C GLY A 23 26.94 30.95 -3.60
N ALA A 24 27.38 31.48 -4.73
CA ALA A 24 27.08 30.90 -6.03
C ALA A 24 27.65 29.47 -6.16
N ALA A 25 28.93 29.27 -5.70
CA ALA A 25 29.54 27.94 -5.69
C ALA A 25 28.77 26.96 -4.77
N ALA A 26 28.34 27.40 -3.60
CA ALA A 26 27.56 26.59 -2.67
C ALA A 26 26.23 26.15 -3.31
N VAL A 27 25.50 27.08 -3.95
CA VAL A 27 24.27 26.77 -4.67
C VAL A 27 24.53 25.80 -5.83
N ALA A 28 25.55 26.05 -6.65
CA ALA A 28 25.91 25.15 -7.76
C ALA A 28 26.26 23.73 -7.28
N THR A 29 26.94 23.63 -6.13
CA THR A 29 27.26 22.34 -5.51
C THR A 29 26.01 21.66 -4.95
N ALA A 30 25.05 22.40 -4.39
CA ALA A 30 23.82 21.84 -3.82
C ALA A 30 22.87 21.28 -4.88
N VAL A 31 22.84 21.85 -6.11
CA VAL A 31 21.93 21.45 -7.17
C VAL A 31 21.93 19.94 -7.46
N PRO A 32 23.07 19.25 -7.72
CA PRO A 32 23.07 17.83 -8.00
C PRO A 32 22.56 16.99 -6.82
N PHE A 33 22.81 17.42 -5.59
CA PHE A 33 22.30 16.72 -4.39
C PHE A 33 20.78 16.85 -4.29
N VAL A 34 20.24 18.04 -4.48
CA VAL A 34 18.79 18.26 -4.49
C VAL A 34 18.15 17.52 -5.67
N ALA A 35 18.76 17.56 -6.86
CA ALA A 35 18.27 16.83 -8.03
C ALA A 35 18.28 15.31 -7.81
N SER A 36 19.21 14.77 -7.03
CA SER A 36 19.25 13.33 -6.72
C SER A 36 18.07 12.85 -5.86
N LEU A 37 17.37 13.74 -5.20
CA LEU A 37 16.14 13.42 -4.44
C LEU A 37 14.90 13.28 -5.34
N THR A 38 14.99 13.69 -6.62
CA THR A 38 13.90 13.48 -7.56
C THR A 38 13.83 12.00 -7.96
N PRO A 39 12.59 11.41 -8.04
CA PRO A 39 12.45 10.02 -8.45
C PRO A 39 13.04 9.77 -9.83
N SER A 40 13.81 8.68 -9.99
CA SER A 40 14.29 8.21 -11.28
C SER A 40 13.12 7.79 -12.18
N GLU A 41 13.31 7.73 -13.50
CA GLU A 41 12.28 7.24 -14.44
C GLU A 41 11.86 5.80 -14.12
N ARG A 42 12.79 4.97 -13.64
CA ARG A 42 12.48 3.62 -13.15
C ARG A 42 11.57 3.65 -11.91
N ALA A 43 11.81 4.56 -10.98
CA ALA A 43 10.95 4.70 -9.79
C ALA A 43 9.57 5.25 -10.16
N LYS A 44 9.49 6.17 -11.13
CA LYS A 44 8.22 6.66 -11.67
C LYS A 44 7.44 5.54 -12.38
N ALA A 45 8.11 4.75 -13.20
CA ALA A 45 7.51 3.60 -13.90
C ALA A 45 7.01 2.53 -12.91
N ALA A 46 7.78 2.24 -11.86
CA ALA A 46 7.35 1.32 -10.80
C ALA A 46 6.15 1.82 -9.99
N GLY A 47 5.92 3.14 -9.98
CA GLY A 47 4.76 3.77 -9.34
C GLY A 47 3.53 3.89 -10.23
N ALA A 48 3.64 3.57 -11.51
CA ALA A 48 2.54 3.66 -12.47
C ALA A 48 1.41 2.66 -12.13
N PRO A 49 0.16 2.98 -12.49
CA PRO A 49 -0.94 2.02 -12.40
C PRO A 49 -0.68 0.77 -13.25
N VAL A 50 -1.23 -0.36 -12.82
CA VAL A 50 -1.05 -1.68 -13.46
C VAL A 50 -2.41 -2.24 -13.86
N GLU A 51 -2.56 -2.62 -15.13
CA GLU A 51 -3.75 -3.30 -15.63
C GLU A 51 -3.68 -4.79 -15.30
N ALA A 52 -4.77 -5.33 -14.75
CA ALA A 52 -4.94 -6.74 -14.45
C ALA A 52 -6.11 -7.30 -15.25
N ASP A 53 -5.85 -8.25 -16.14
CA ASP A 53 -6.88 -9.01 -16.85
C ASP A 53 -7.37 -10.15 -15.98
N ILE A 54 -8.63 -10.05 -15.53
CA ILE A 54 -9.31 -11.04 -14.68
C ILE A 54 -10.23 -11.98 -15.47
N SER A 55 -10.22 -11.93 -16.79
CA SER A 55 -11.13 -12.73 -17.66
C SER A 55 -11.00 -14.23 -17.45
N LYS A 56 -9.80 -14.71 -17.12
CA LYS A 56 -9.49 -16.13 -16.93
C LYS A 56 -9.45 -16.55 -15.46
N LEU A 57 -9.65 -15.62 -14.52
CA LEU A 57 -9.59 -15.93 -13.10
C LEU A 57 -10.85 -16.71 -12.70
N ALA A 58 -10.71 -18.00 -12.34
CA ALA A 58 -11.82 -18.83 -11.94
C ALA A 58 -12.31 -18.49 -10.51
N PRO A 59 -13.57 -18.77 -10.18
CA PRO A 59 -14.07 -18.62 -8.81
C PRO A 59 -13.23 -19.43 -7.81
N GLY A 60 -12.82 -18.81 -6.72
CA GLY A 60 -11.93 -19.39 -5.71
C GLY A 60 -10.44 -19.28 -6.03
N GLU A 61 -10.07 -18.76 -7.19
CA GLU A 61 -8.68 -18.52 -7.57
C GLU A 61 -8.22 -17.10 -7.22
N MET A 62 -6.93 -16.97 -7.00
CA MET A 62 -6.24 -15.71 -6.73
C MET A 62 -5.09 -15.51 -7.72
N MET A 63 -5.00 -14.31 -8.27
CA MET A 63 -3.83 -13.87 -9.05
C MET A 63 -3.08 -12.77 -8.31
N THR A 64 -1.82 -12.59 -8.68
CA THR A 64 -0.96 -11.53 -8.12
C THR A 64 -0.45 -10.64 -9.23
N VAL A 65 -0.56 -9.33 -9.03
CA VAL A 65 0.10 -8.31 -9.84
C VAL A 65 1.06 -7.51 -8.96
N GLU A 66 2.10 -6.95 -9.55
CA GLU A 66 3.05 -6.10 -8.81
C GLU A 66 2.70 -4.63 -9.02
N TRP A 67 2.53 -3.89 -7.93
CA TRP A 67 2.35 -2.45 -7.95
C TRP A 67 3.22 -1.79 -6.87
N ARG A 68 4.04 -0.82 -7.26
CA ARG A 68 5.01 -0.13 -6.39
C ARG A 68 5.94 -1.09 -5.62
N GLY A 69 6.34 -2.20 -6.26
CA GLY A 69 7.18 -3.22 -5.60
C GLY A 69 6.45 -4.04 -4.53
N LYS A 70 5.12 -3.93 -4.44
CA LYS A 70 4.28 -4.70 -3.52
C LYS A 70 3.43 -5.71 -4.30
N PRO A 71 3.24 -6.93 -3.80
CA PRO A 71 2.28 -7.86 -4.37
C PRO A 71 0.85 -7.36 -4.07
N VAL A 72 0.04 -7.24 -5.11
CA VAL A 72 -1.39 -6.99 -5.01
C VAL A 72 -2.12 -8.24 -5.44
N TRP A 73 -2.94 -8.77 -4.57
CA TRP A 73 -3.75 -9.94 -4.80
C TRP A 73 -5.12 -9.56 -5.33
N ILE A 74 -5.58 -10.30 -6.33
CA ILE A 74 -6.94 -10.23 -6.84
C ILE A 74 -7.54 -11.62 -6.66
N LEU A 75 -8.41 -11.77 -5.68
CA LEU A 75 -9.11 -13.02 -5.36
C LEU A 75 -10.53 -12.95 -5.92
N ARG A 76 -10.91 -13.91 -6.76
CA ARG A 76 -12.30 -14.12 -7.17
C ARG A 76 -13.01 -14.99 -6.15
N ARG A 77 -13.83 -14.37 -5.29
CA ARG A 77 -14.55 -15.05 -4.21
C ARG A 77 -15.76 -15.81 -4.73
N THR A 78 -15.97 -17.02 -4.20
CA THR A 78 -17.19 -17.79 -4.45
C THR A 78 -18.33 -17.29 -3.54
N PRO A 79 -19.59 -17.66 -3.84
CA PRO A 79 -20.71 -17.35 -2.95
C PRO A 79 -20.52 -17.88 -1.51
N GLU A 80 -19.90 -19.05 -1.35
CA GLU A 80 -19.57 -19.63 -0.03
C GLU A 80 -18.52 -18.81 0.72
N MET A 81 -17.49 -18.31 0.01
CA MET A 81 -16.49 -17.41 0.56
C MET A 81 -17.13 -16.10 1.03
N LEU A 82 -18.06 -15.55 0.28
CA LEU A 82 -18.79 -14.34 0.67
C LEU A 82 -19.68 -14.59 1.89
N ALA A 83 -20.42 -15.71 1.93
CA ALA A 83 -21.25 -16.09 3.06
C ALA A 83 -20.42 -16.38 4.34
N SER A 84 -19.15 -16.72 4.22
CA SER A 84 -18.27 -16.93 5.38
C SER A 84 -17.94 -15.64 6.14
N LEU A 85 -18.01 -14.49 5.47
CA LEU A 85 -17.72 -13.19 6.08
C LEU A 85 -18.69 -12.82 7.21
N ASP A 86 -19.94 -13.24 7.09
CA ASP A 86 -20.96 -13.04 8.15
C ASP A 86 -20.62 -13.84 9.42
N LYS A 87 -19.90 -14.97 9.28
CA LYS A 87 -19.46 -15.82 10.40
C LYS A 87 -18.23 -15.28 11.11
N THR A 88 -17.56 -14.27 10.56
CA THR A 88 -16.33 -13.68 11.09
C THR A 88 -16.53 -12.28 11.65
N ASP A 89 -17.68 -11.64 11.46
CA ASP A 89 -17.94 -10.25 11.87
C ASP A 89 -17.69 -10.01 13.37
N ASP A 90 -18.06 -10.94 14.22
CA ASP A 90 -17.82 -10.88 15.67
C ASP A 90 -16.37 -11.21 16.08
N LYS A 91 -15.59 -11.82 15.17
CA LYS A 91 -14.23 -12.32 15.41
C LYS A 91 -13.14 -11.37 14.90
N VAL A 92 -13.46 -10.43 14.01
CA VAL A 92 -12.50 -9.47 13.44
C VAL A 92 -12.46 -8.17 14.22
N THR A 93 -11.35 -7.44 14.12
CA THR A 93 -11.12 -6.21 14.89
C THR A 93 -11.94 -5.04 14.37
N ASP A 94 -12.00 -4.89 13.04
CA ASP A 94 -12.72 -3.81 12.34
C ASP A 94 -13.60 -4.40 11.24
N PRO A 95 -14.82 -4.89 11.60
CA PRO A 95 -15.73 -5.54 10.65
C PRO A 95 -16.30 -4.60 9.60
N ALA A 96 -16.49 -3.33 9.94
CA ALA A 96 -17.05 -2.31 9.05
C ALA A 96 -15.99 -1.59 8.21
N SER A 97 -14.70 -1.86 8.46
CA SER A 97 -13.56 -1.20 7.78
C SER A 97 -13.58 0.32 7.94
N GLU A 98 -13.75 0.77 9.20
CA GLU A 98 -13.76 2.18 9.56
C GLU A 98 -12.35 2.77 9.64
N GLU A 99 -11.34 1.94 9.93
CA GLU A 99 -9.94 2.37 9.94
C GLU A 99 -9.45 2.70 8.52
N PRO A 100 -8.62 3.77 8.33
CA PRO A 100 -8.26 4.30 7.01
C PRO A 100 -7.22 3.43 6.28
N GLN A 101 -7.62 2.24 5.83
CA GLN A 101 -6.79 1.25 5.13
C GLN A 101 -7.28 0.93 3.73
N GLN A 102 -8.31 1.61 3.30
CA GLN A 102 -8.97 1.44 2.00
C GLN A 102 -9.51 2.76 1.48
N PRO A 103 -9.69 2.89 0.15
CA PRO A 103 -10.47 3.97 -0.43
C PRO A 103 -11.94 3.95 0.06
N ALA A 104 -12.62 5.10 -0.01
CA ALA A 104 -13.98 5.27 0.50
C ALA A 104 -15.00 4.27 -0.09
N TYR A 105 -14.84 3.90 -1.37
CA TYR A 105 -15.72 2.93 -2.03
C TYR A 105 -15.56 1.50 -1.51
N ALA A 106 -14.46 1.19 -0.83
CA ALA A 106 -14.20 -0.11 -0.20
C ALA A 106 -14.45 -0.11 1.31
N THR A 107 -15.00 0.97 1.88
CA THR A 107 -15.45 1.05 3.27
C THR A 107 -16.77 0.31 3.43
N ASN A 108 -16.67 -1.02 3.38
CA ASN A 108 -17.79 -1.94 3.52
C ASN A 108 -17.26 -3.31 4.00
N LYS A 109 -18.15 -4.21 4.42
CA LYS A 109 -17.78 -5.53 4.95
C LYS A 109 -17.04 -6.42 3.94
N HIS A 110 -17.24 -6.22 2.65
CA HIS A 110 -16.57 -6.96 1.58
C HIS A 110 -15.22 -6.37 1.22
N ARG A 111 -14.97 -5.11 1.63
CA ARG A 111 -13.76 -4.32 1.33
C ARG A 111 -13.44 -4.30 -0.17
N SER A 112 -14.46 -4.07 -0.98
CA SER A 112 -14.35 -4.12 -2.44
C SER A 112 -15.44 -3.30 -3.11
N ILE A 113 -15.20 -2.90 -4.37
CA ILE A 113 -16.21 -2.29 -5.25
C ILE A 113 -17.25 -3.35 -5.64
N ASN A 114 -16.76 -4.48 -6.17
CA ASN A 114 -17.59 -5.65 -6.48
C ASN A 114 -17.30 -6.74 -5.44
N PRO A 115 -18.31 -7.23 -4.68
CA PRO A 115 -18.12 -8.27 -3.68
C PRO A 115 -17.43 -9.54 -4.19
N GLU A 116 -17.60 -9.89 -5.47
CA GLU A 116 -16.96 -11.06 -6.08
C GLU A 116 -15.44 -10.96 -6.10
N TYR A 117 -14.87 -9.76 -6.20
CA TYR A 117 -13.43 -9.56 -6.31
C TYR A 117 -12.87 -8.79 -5.11
N LEU A 118 -11.92 -9.40 -4.41
CA LEU A 118 -11.09 -8.72 -3.42
C LEU A 118 -9.78 -8.29 -4.07
N VAL A 119 -9.49 -6.99 -4.04
CA VAL A 119 -8.18 -6.43 -4.45
C VAL A 119 -7.48 -5.94 -3.21
N THR A 120 -6.38 -6.58 -2.81
CA THR A 120 -5.68 -6.22 -1.56
C THR A 120 -4.17 -6.35 -1.69
N VAL A 121 -3.43 -5.54 -0.96
CA VAL A 121 -1.97 -5.68 -0.85
C VAL A 121 -1.66 -6.93 -0.03
N GLY A 122 -0.90 -7.87 -0.61
CA GLY A 122 -0.53 -9.15 0.00
C GLY A 122 0.60 -9.01 1.03
N ILE A 123 0.51 -8.02 1.90
CA ILE A 123 1.53 -7.72 2.92
C ILE A 123 0.86 -7.57 4.28
N CYS A 124 1.30 -8.39 5.23
CA CYS A 124 0.82 -8.37 6.61
C CYS A 124 1.14 -7.02 7.28
N THR A 125 0.14 -6.43 7.92
CA THR A 125 0.24 -5.12 8.58
C THR A 125 1.05 -5.15 9.89
N HIS A 126 1.51 -6.34 10.34
CA HIS A 126 2.40 -6.44 11.49
C HIS A 126 3.81 -5.96 11.14
N LEU A 127 4.57 -6.72 10.37
CA LEU A 127 5.98 -6.44 10.02
C LEU A 127 6.32 -6.75 8.56
N GLY A 128 5.32 -6.74 7.67
CA GLY A 128 5.56 -6.79 6.22
C GLY A 128 5.77 -8.17 5.60
N CYS A 129 5.52 -9.28 6.32
CA CYS A 129 5.55 -10.61 5.72
C CYS A 129 4.38 -10.80 4.74
N SER A 130 4.53 -11.67 3.74
CA SER A 130 3.42 -12.07 2.87
C SER A 130 2.62 -13.20 3.54
N PRO A 131 1.32 -13.00 3.83
CA PRO A 131 0.46 -14.07 4.31
C PRO A 131 0.27 -15.17 3.23
N SER A 132 0.00 -16.39 3.68
CA SER A 132 -0.32 -17.52 2.79
C SER A 132 -1.83 -17.67 2.68
N GLU A 133 -2.29 -18.06 1.50
CA GLU A 133 -3.69 -18.43 1.27
C GLU A 133 -4.08 -19.67 2.08
N LYS A 134 -5.26 -19.63 2.69
CA LYS A 134 -5.88 -20.71 3.46
C LYS A 134 -7.37 -20.76 3.15
N PHE A 135 -7.70 -20.98 1.86
CA PHE A 135 -9.06 -20.88 1.37
C PHE A 135 -9.93 -22.10 1.69
N LYS A 136 -9.31 -23.24 1.99
CA LYS A 136 -10.05 -24.44 2.39
C LYS A 136 -10.64 -24.28 3.78
N VAL A 137 -11.90 -24.62 3.91
CA VAL A 137 -12.65 -24.56 5.16
C VAL A 137 -12.28 -25.75 6.07
N GLY A 138 -12.24 -25.51 7.37
CA GLY A 138 -11.98 -26.54 8.38
C GLY A 138 -10.49 -26.86 8.59
N ALA A 139 -10.20 -28.04 9.12
CA ALA A 139 -8.84 -28.46 9.53
C ALA A 139 -7.88 -28.72 8.37
N GLU A 140 -8.33 -28.65 7.13
CA GLU A 140 -7.44 -28.79 5.98
C GLU A 140 -6.40 -27.64 5.95
N GLY A 141 -5.18 -27.97 5.57
CA GLY A 141 -4.09 -27.00 5.49
C GLY A 141 -3.53 -26.52 6.84
N GLY A 142 -3.77 -27.26 7.94
CA GLY A 142 -3.19 -26.97 9.27
C GLY A 142 -3.93 -25.86 10.03
N MET A 143 -5.20 -25.61 9.69
CA MET A 143 -6.07 -24.67 10.39
C MET A 143 -6.96 -25.38 11.42
N THR A 144 -7.77 -24.61 12.17
CA THR A 144 -8.74 -25.17 13.13
C THR A 144 -9.98 -25.74 12.42
N ALA A 145 -10.72 -26.63 13.09
CA ALA A 145 -11.90 -27.27 12.49
C ALA A 145 -13.02 -26.28 12.13
N ASP A 146 -13.07 -25.12 12.77
CA ASP A 146 -14.03 -24.03 12.53
C ASP A 146 -13.50 -22.93 11.60
N TRP A 147 -12.35 -23.16 10.96
CA TRP A 147 -11.75 -22.19 10.02
C TRP A 147 -12.65 -21.95 8.80
N PRO A 148 -13.07 -20.69 8.54
CA PRO A 148 -14.01 -20.39 7.44
C PRO A 148 -13.34 -20.08 6.10
N GLY A 149 -12.03 -20.12 6.02
CA GLY A 149 -11.23 -19.62 4.90
C GLY A 149 -10.65 -18.23 5.16
N GLY A 150 -9.50 -17.93 4.56
CA GLY A 150 -8.81 -16.64 4.72
C GLY A 150 -7.31 -16.72 4.44
N PHE A 151 -6.53 -15.93 5.18
CA PHE A 151 -5.08 -15.85 5.04
C PHE A 151 -4.39 -16.03 6.40
N LEU A 152 -3.24 -16.70 6.39
CA LEU A 152 -2.37 -16.90 7.55
C LEU A 152 -1.00 -16.27 7.29
N CYS A 153 -0.59 -15.33 8.12
CA CYS A 153 0.78 -14.83 8.09
C CYS A 153 1.72 -15.81 8.82
N PRO A 154 2.66 -16.46 8.12
CA PRO A 154 3.49 -17.52 8.72
C PRO A 154 4.52 -17.00 9.71
N CYS A 155 4.82 -15.68 9.70
CA CYS A 155 5.86 -15.10 10.55
C CYS A 155 5.46 -15.09 12.03
N HIS A 156 4.24 -14.65 12.36
CA HIS A 156 3.78 -14.50 13.74
C HIS A 156 2.33 -14.95 13.92
N GLY A 157 1.75 -15.67 12.95
CA GLY A 157 0.45 -16.30 13.07
C GLY A 157 -0.76 -15.38 12.94
N SER A 158 -0.59 -14.13 12.45
CA SER A 158 -1.75 -13.26 12.21
C SER A 158 -2.69 -13.88 11.18
N LEU A 159 -3.98 -13.87 11.50
CA LEU A 159 -5.04 -14.40 10.66
C LEU A 159 -5.86 -13.25 10.06
N PHE A 160 -6.24 -13.42 8.80
CA PHE A 160 -7.14 -12.51 8.09
C PHE A 160 -8.24 -13.33 7.41
N ASP A 161 -9.44 -12.78 7.35
CA ASP A 161 -10.55 -13.40 6.64
C ASP A 161 -10.50 -13.16 5.12
N LEU A 162 -11.53 -13.61 4.41
CA LEU A 162 -11.63 -13.49 2.95
C LEU A 162 -11.98 -12.07 2.43
N ALA A 163 -12.10 -11.08 3.33
CA ALA A 163 -12.11 -9.66 3.01
C ALA A 163 -10.80 -8.96 3.44
N GLY A 164 -9.79 -9.72 3.91
CA GLY A 164 -8.54 -9.18 4.43
C GLY A 164 -8.71 -8.48 5.78
N ARG A 165 -9.80 -8.76 6.53
CA ARG A 165 -10.03 -8.20 7.86
C ARG A 165 -9.27 -9.03 8.90
N VAL A 166 -8.53 -8.35 9.77
CA VAL A 166 -7.71 -9.01 10.80
C VAL A 166 -8.57 -9.55 11.94
N TYR A 167 -8.30 -10.78 12.36
CA TYR A 167 -8.94 -11.35 13.56
C TYR A 167 -8.49 -10.62 14.82
N LYS A 168 -9.35 -10.61 15.84
CA LYS A 168 -9.04 -10.06 17.18
C LYS A 168 -7.86 -10.79 17.82
N SER A 169 -7.11 -10.09 18.64
CA SER A 169 -5.97 -10.63 19.38
C SER A 169 -4.84 -11.20 18.51
N MET A 170 -4.69 -10.69 17.28
CA MET A 170 -3.59 -11.01 16.40
C MET A 170 -2.45 -9.98 16.49
N PRO A 171 -1.19 -10.36 16.16
CA PRO A 171 -0.08 -9.42 16.10
C PRO A 171 -0.26 -8.30 15.07
N ALA A 172 -0.94 -8.56 13.94
CA ALA A 172 -1.29 -7.54 12.96
C ALA A 172 -2.32 -6.56 13.57
N PRO A 173 -2.04 -5.25 13.59
CA PRO A 173 -2.91 -4.27 14.24
C PRO A 173 -4.16 -3.93 13.42
N THR A 174 -4.11 -4.13 12.12
CA THR A 174 -5.12 -3.59 11.18
C THR A 174 -5.38 -4.55 10.03
N ASN A 175 -6.47 -4.31 9.30
CA ASN A 175 -6.84 -5.05 8.10
C ASN A 175 -5.75 -4.93 7.02
N LEU A 176 -5.71 -5.82 6.04
CA LEU A 176 -4.83 -5.68 4.87
C LEU A 176 -5.19 -4.40 4.09
N GLU A 177 -4.20 -3.74 3.52
CA GLU A 177 -4.38 -2.51 2.74
C GLU A 177 -5.15 -2.81 1.43
N ILE A 178 -6.17 -2.01 1.10
CA ILE A 178 -6.80 -2.00 -0.21
C ILE A 178 -6.17 -0.88 -1.03
N PRO A 179 -5.44 -1.19 -2.11
CA PRO A 179 -4.87 -0.15 -2.95
C PRO A 179 -5.96 0.59 -3.74
N PRO A 180 -5.74 1.84 -4.16
CA PRO A 180 -6.63 2.50 -5.10
C PRO A 180 -6.76 1.65 -6.37
N HIS A 181 -7.99 1.44 -6.82
CA HIS A 181 -8.26 0.67 -8.04
C HIS A 181 -9.65 0.97 -8.59
N HIS A 182 -9.84 0.72 -9.86
CA HIS A 182 -11.15 0.76 -10.49
C HIS A 182 -11.24 -0.21 -11.67
N TYR A 183 -12.45 -0.44 -12.17
CA TYR A 183 -12.67 -1.28 -13.34
C TYR A 183 -12.59 -0.44 -14.61
N LEU A 184 -11.72 -0.82 -15.54
CA LEU A 184 -11.70 -0.28 -16.91
C LEU A 184 -12.77 -0.95 -17.78
N ALA A 185 -13.03 -2.23 -17.51
CA ALA A 185 -14.06 -3.06 -18.13
C ALA A 185 -14.44 -4.17 -17.14
N ASP A 186 -15.49 -4.94 -17.45
CA ASP A 186 -15.95 -6.05 -16.60
C ASP A 186 -14.85 -7.09 -16.28
N THR A 187 -13.85 -7.19 -17.15
CA THR A 187 -12.75 -8.16 -17.04
C THR A 187 -11.38 -7.52 -16.83
N THR A 188 -11.32 -6.21 -16.58
CA THR A 188 -10.02 -5.51 -16.45
C THR A 188 -10.06 -4.54 -15.28
N ILE A 189 -9.15 -4.73 -14.33
CA ILE A 189 -8.96 -3.85 -13.16
C ILE A 189 -7.68 -3.04 -13.35
N LEU A 190 -7.75 -1.73 -13.17
CA LEU A 190 -6.58 -0.86 -13.04
C LEU A 190 -6.26 -0.68 -11.55
N VAL A 191 -5.08 -1.13 -11.14
CA VAL A 191 -4.57 -1.01 -9.77
C VAL A 191 -3.60 0.16 -9.69
N GLY A 192 -3.76 1.01 -8.69
CA GLY A 192 -2.85 2.14 -8.43
C GLY A 192 -3.43 3.50 -8.72
N GLU A 193 -4.66 3.58 -9.23
CA GLU A 193 -5.37 4.82 -9.51
C GLU A 193 -6.85 4.66 -9.14
N ASP A 194 -7.42 5.68 -8.52
CA ASP A 194 -8.86 5.75 -8.27
C ASP A 194 -9.60 6.12 -9.56
N GLY A 195 -10.73 5.51 -9.79
CA GLY A 195 -11.63 5.93 -10.87
C GLY A 195 -12.00 7.40 -10.70
N LYS A 196 -11.97 8.17 -11.78
CA LYS A 196 -12.50 9.54 -11.75
C LYS A 196 -13.99 9.44 -11.40
N ALA A 197 -14.34 10.01 -10.23
CA ALA A 197 -15.73 10.20 -9.85
C ALA A 197 -16.45 11.14 -10.81
#